data_70d0eab0d46ffa9b776ed73d47eed55c
#
_entry.id   70d0eab0d46ffa9b776ed73d47eed55c
#
_cell.length_a   1.000
_cell.length_b   1.000
_cell.length_c   1.000
_cell.angle_alpha   90.00
_cell.angle_beta   90.00
_cell.angle_gamma   90.00
#
_symmetry.space_group_name_H-M   'P 1'
#
loop_
_entity.id
_entity.type
_entity.pdbx_description
1 polymer ?
#
loop_
_entity_poly.entity_id
_entity_poly.type
_entity_poly.pdbx_seq_one_letter_code
_entity_poly.pdbx_strand_id
1 'polypeptide(L)'
;MEAWKSGLTRRDWLGGAAATAGVLVIPGQASARRIAASDRVNVAVIGAGGMGANNMAKLTSQNIVALADVDLAHVAEAFVDSKGAPKPEMQPLKTAYDRAAKFSDYRRMFDSRKDIDAVVIATPDHHHAVAAKAAMERGIHVYVQKPLTYTVREGRTLLELARRNPKLVTQMGNQGHSGDDGRRVVELIRGGAIGRVREVHAWTNRPLWPQGEARPAAVAKPASLDWDVWLGPAAVDWGYHPDYAHFNWRGWVPFGIGSLGDMGAHLVDFPVWALEPGSPTRVETRHSRWGGDDNIWDGRPPADLGSYPLANITTYQFGNAKGGPLTMTWYDGGLMPPTPPAMPTTARMNPDGGVLYMGDRGMLMHDTYGQKPVLIGDGVEARAAAVPVSLPRIQDGRDGHEMNWIRAIRGEEAISSPFSVAVPLNETMLLGMVSMRADQPIEYDGASGRITNVAEANRFLDREYRKGWAL
;
A
#
# COMPACT_ATOMS: atom_id res chain seq x y z
N MET A 1 32.38 -59.21 21.06
CA MET A 1 31.14 -59.68 21.65
C MET A 1 30.07 -58.66 21.38
N GLU A 2 29.33 -59.00 20.38
CA GLU A 2 27.88 -59.11 20.25
C GLU A 2 27.17 -57.79 20.35
N ALA A 3 26.80 -57.21 19.25
CA ALA A 3 25.61 -57.40 18.44
C ALA A 3 24.39 -56.69 19.05
N TRP A 4 23.96 -55.66 18.38
CA TRP A 4 22.52 -55.38 18.24
C TRP A 4 22.20 -54.81 16.87
N LYS A 5 21.75 -55.74 16.01
CA LYS A 5 20.96 -55.46 14.80
C LYS A 5 19.50 -55.47 15.23
N SER A 6 18.76 -54.42 14.99
CA SER A 6 17.32 -54.54 14.73
C SER A 6 16.92 -53.46 13.76
N GLY A 7 16.73 -53.92 12.51
CA GLY A 7 16.21 -53.09 11.43
C GLY A 7 14.72 -52.84 11.63
N LEU A 8 14.34 -51.56 11.66
CA LEU A 8 12.97 -51.12 11.46
C LEU A 8 12.70 -51.01 9.95
N THR A 9 11.71 -51.75 9.47
CA THR A 9 11.31 -51.74 8.06
C THR A 9 10.41 -50.53 7.75
N ARG A 10 10.36 -50.15 6.47
CA ARG A 10 9.47 -49.05 5.98
C ARG A 10 7.98 -49.24 6.35
N ARG A 11 7.56 -50.39 6.80
CA ARG A 11 6.18 -50.70 7.21
C ARG A 11 5.89 -50.28 8.65
N ASP A 12 6.90 -50.18 9.49
CA ASP A 12 6.76 -49.83 10.91
C ASP A 12 6.58 -48.30 11.10
N TRP A 13 6.92 -47.51 10.04
CA TRP A 13 6.71 -46.06 10.02
C TRP A 13 5.29 -45.63 9.64
N LEU A 14 4.49 -46.52 9.07
CA LEU A 14 3.12 -46.21 8.62
C LEU A 14 2.04 -46.65 9.63
N GLY A 15 2.42 -47.30 10.73
CA GLY A 15 1.49 -47.77 11.76
C GLY A 15 1.34 -46.88 13.00
N GLY A 16 2.15 -45.83 13.14
CA GLY A 16 2.24 -45.02 14.36
C GLY A 16 1.65 -43.59 14.32
N ALA A 17 0.99 -43.19 13.26
CA ALA A 17 0.48 -41.80 13.09
C ALA A 17 -1.06 -41.72 13.04
N ALA A 18 -1.75 -42.57 13.79
CA ALA A 18 -3.16 -42.34 14.15
C ALA A 18 -3.27 -41.71 15.53
N ALA A 19 -2.50 -40.64 15.77
CA ALA A 19 -2.75 -39.71 16.88
C ALA A 19 -3.76 -38.68 16.39
N THR A 20 -4.98 -38.78 16.88
CA THR A 20 -6.06 -37.80 16.84
C THR A 20 -5.54 -36.39 16.86
N ALA A 21 -5.38 -35.79 15.69
CA ALA A 21 -5.39 -34.33 15.58
C ALA A 21 -6.81 -33.88 15.93
N GLY A 22 -7.05 -33.64 17.19
CA GLY A 22 -8.23 -32.91 17.63
C GLY A 22 -8.15 -31.55 16.96
N VAL A 23 -8.96 -31.34 15.94
CA VAL A 23 -9.21 -30.00 15.39
C VAL A 23 -9.85 -29.22 16.51
N LEU A 24 -9.05 -28.38 17.17
CA LEU A 24 -9.57 -27.31 18.03
C LEU A 24 -10.33 -26.39 17.10
N VAL A 25 -11.60 -26.63 16.90
CA VAL A 25 -12.51 -25.66 16.30
C VAL A 25 -12.64 -24.53 17.30
N ILE A 26 -11.87 -23.48 17.11
CA ILE A 26 -12.08 -22.21 17.82
C ILE A 26 -13.43 -21.69 17.31
N PRO A 27 -14.46 -21.60 18.16
CA PRO A 27 -15.76 -21.10 17.74
C PRO A 27 -15.61 -19.64 17.34
N GLY A 28 -15.85 -19.30 16.07
CA GLY A 28 -15.96 -17.94 15.62
C GLY A 28 -15.11 -17.47 14.45
N GLN A 29 -14.18 -18.28 13.91
CA GLN A 29 -13.47 -17.90 12.68
C GLN A 29 -14.30 -18.29 11.45
N ALA A 30 -14.89 -17.28 10.78
CA ALA A 30 -15.50 -17.49 9.47
C ALA A 30 -14.40 -17.87 8.46
N SER A 31 -14.57 -18.98 7.75
CA SER A 31 -13.66 -19.41 6.68
C SER A 31 -14.09 -18.78 5.37
N ALA A 32 -13.14 -18.26 4.58
CA ALA A 32 -13.43 -17.73 3.26
C ALA A 32 -14.15 -18.80 2.39
N ARG A 33 -15.22 -18.38 1.70
CA ARG A 33 -16.00 -19.22 0.80
C ARG A 33 -15.15 -19.58 -0.42
N ARG A 34 -15.15 -20.84 -0.82
CA ARG A 34 -14.58 -21.27 -2.09
C ARG A 34 -15.56 -20.91 -3.22
N ILE A 35 -15.11 -20.11 -4.18
CA ILE A 35 -15.90 -19.66 -5.33
C ILE A 35 -15.44 -20.45 -6.55
N ALA A 36 -16.39 -20.99 -7.32
CA ALA A 36 -16.07 -21.70 -8.55
C ALA A 36 -15.62 -20.70 -9.64
N ALA A 37 -14.76 -21.15 -10.57
CA ALA A 37 -14.25 -20.33 -11.66
C ALA A 37 -15.36 -19.75 -12.55
N SER A 38 -16.50 -20.44 -12.67
CA SER A 38 -17.67 -19.99 -13.44
C SER A 38 -18.52 -18.94 -12.72
N ASP A 39 -18.35 -18.77 -11.40
CA ASP A 39 -19.22 -17.92 -10.61
C ASP A 39 -18.74 -16.47 -10.60
N ARG A 40 -19.67 -15.53 -10.61
CA ARG A 40 -19.36 -14.15 -10.33
C ARG A 40 -19.15 -13.95 -8.83
N VAL A 41 -18.08 -13.23 -8.49
CA VAL A 41 -17.77 -12.87 -7.11
C VAL A 41 -18.71 -11.74 -6.67
N ASN A 42 -19.31 -11.87 -5.49
CA ASN A 42 -20.10 -10.80 -4.88
C ASN A 42 -19.16 -9.80 -4.20
N VAL A 43 -18.95 -8.67 -4.85
CA VAL A 43 -18.00 -7.64 -4.42
C VAL A 43 -18.75 -6.50 -3.73
N ALA A 44 -18.28 -6.09 -2.58
CA ALA A 44 -18.62 -4.81 -1.95
C ALA A 44 -17.50 -3.78 -2.18
N VAL A 45 -17.85 -2.48 -2.12
CA VAL A 45 -16.87 -1.40 -2.21
C VAL A 45 -17.08 -0.43 -1.04
N ILE A 46 -15.99 -0.12 -0.32
CA ILE A 46 -15.95 0.87 0.76
C ILE A 46 -15.13 2.06 0.28
N GLY A 47 -15.73 3.26 0.23
CA GLY A 47 -15.18 4.41 -0.47
C GLY A 47 -15.42 4.29 -1.98
N ALA A 48 -16.65 4.56 -2.42
CA ALA A 48 -17.10 4.33 -3.80
C ALA A 48 -16.78 5.50 -4.75
N GLY A 49 -16.30 6.63 -4.23
CA GLY A 49 -15.82 7.78 -5.00
C GLY A 49 -14.36 7.62 -5.46
N GLY A 50 -13.86 8.55 -6.27
CA GLY A 50 -12.44 8.63 -6.66
C GLY A 50 -11.84 7.29 -7.12
N MET A 51 -10.82 6.80 -6.41
CA MET A 51 -10.19 5.51 -6.72
C MET A 51 -11.13 4.31 -6.57
N GLY A 52 -12.08 4.35 -5.62
CA GLY A 52 -13.07 3.28 -5.49
C GLY A 52 -13.96 3.16 -6.73
N ALA A 53 -14.34 4.28 -7.35
CA ALA A 53 -15.05 4.27 -8.62
C ALA A 53 -14.20 3.65 -9.75
N ASN A 54 -12.91 3.97 -9.80
CA ASN A 54 -11.99 3.38 -10.78
C ASN A 54 -11.83 1.86 -10.58
N ASN A 55 -11.67 1.40 -9.32
CA ASN A 55 -11.60 -0.04 -9.03
C ASN A 55 -12.93 -0.73 -9.36
N MET A 56 -14.08 -0.12 -9.02
CA MET A 56 -15.40 -0.66 -9.34
C MET A 56 -15.61 -0.77 -10.86
N ALA A 57 -15.13 0.21 -11.65
CA ALA A 57 -15.22 0.17 -13.11
C ALA A 57 -14.49 -1.05 -13.71
N LYS A 58 -13.33 -1.43 -13.15
CA LYS A 58 -12.57 -2.62 -13.55
C LYS A 58 -13.26 -3.94 -13.13
N LEU A 59 -14.19 -3.89 -12.19
CA LEU A 59 -14.87 -5.04 -11.60
C LEU A 59 -16.34 -5.18 -12.04
N THR A 60 -16.81 -4.41 -13.02
CA THR A 60 -18.22 -4.45 -13.49
C THR A 60 -18.65 -5.79 -14.10
N SER A 61 -17.71 -6.65 -14.44
CA SER A 61 -17.97 -8.05 -14.83
C SER A 61 -18.37 -8.94 -13.66
N GLN A 62 -18.17 -8.49 -12.41
CA GLN A 62 -18.56 -9.18 -11.18
C GLN A 62 -19.91 -8.68 -10.66
N ASN A 63 -20.41 -9.25 -9.56
CA ASN A 63 -21.62 -8.77 -8.90
C ASN A 63 -21.25 -7.70 -7.88
N ILE A 64 -21.42 -6.43 -8.22
CA ILE A 64 -21.29 -5.34 -7.23
C ILE A 64 -22.58 -5.33 -6.38
N VAL A 65 -22.51 -5.89 -5.17
CA VAL A 65 -23.70 -6.16 -4.33
C VAL A 65 -23.97 -5.09 -3.27
N ALA A 66 -22.94 -4.36 -2.84
CA ALA A 66 -23.08 -3.32 -1.81
C ALA A 66 -22.00 -2.24 -1.95
N LEU A 67 -22.35 -1.02 -1.58
CA LEU A 67 -21.45 0.14 -1.52
C LEU A 67 -21.60 0.79 -0.15
N ALA A 68 -20.47 1.15 0.46
CA ALA A 68 -20.45 1.99 1.65
C ALA A 68 -19.62 3.25 1.35
N ASP A 69 -20.25 4.40 1.42
CA ASP A 69 -19.61 5.70 1.27
C ASP A 69 -20.30 6.75 2.15
N VAL A 70 -19.50 7.58 2.78
CA VAL A 70 -19.98 8.63 3.68
C VAL A 70 -20.66 9.78 2.97
N ASP A 71 -20.53 9.87 1.63
CA ASP A 71 -21.16 10.88 0.79
C ASP A 71 -21.58 10.30 -0.56
N LEU A 72 -22.66 9.53 -0.56
CA LEU A 72 -23.21 8.92 -1.77
C LEU A 72 -23.68 9.95 -2.82
N ALA A 73 -23.98 11.18 -2.41
CA ALA A 73 -24.33 12.25 -3.33
C ALA A 73 -23.10 12.67 -4.14
N HIS A 74 -21.95 12.85 -3.49
CA HIS A 74 -20.68 13.12 -4.15
C HIS A 74 -20.28 11.98 -5.11
N VAL A 75 -20.48 10.73 -4.73
CA VAL A 75 -20.24 9.59 -5.63
C VAL A 75 -21.12 9.69 -6.89
N ALA A 76 -22.36 10.09 -6.75
CA ALA A 76 -23.31 10.20 -7.87
C ALA A 76 -22.95 11.32 -8.85
N GLU A 77 -22.26 12.37 -8.43
CA GLU A 77 -21.76 13.46 -9.29
C GLU A 77 -20.82 12.95 -10.40
N ALA A 78 -20.11 11.84 -10.16
CA ALA A 78 -19.23 11.24 -11.17
C ALA A 78 -19.97 10.78 -12.44
N PHE A 79 -21.27 10.51 -12.36
CA PHE A 79 -22.07 9.97 -13.47
C PHE A 79 -22.69 11.02 -14.37
N VAL A 80 -22.55 12.29 -14.02
CA VAL A 80 -23.08 13.41 -14.79
C VAL A 80 -21.97 14.39 -15.17
N ASP A 81 -22.18 15.12 -16.25
CA ASP A 81 -21.30 16.22 -16.65
C ASP A 81 -21.59 17.51 -15.84
N SER A 82 -20.86 18.58 -16.12
CA SER A 82 -21.02 19.89 -15.45
C SER A 82 -22.40 20.53 -15.69
N LYS A 83 -23.20 20.02 -16.63
CA LYS A 83 -24.56 20.48 -16.93
C LYS A 83 -25.62 19.53 -16.37
N GLY A 84 -25.21 18.48 -15.65
CA GLY A 84 -26.11 17.47 -15.10
C GLY A 84 -26.57 16.40 -16.10
N ALA A 85 -26.02 16.35 -17.31
CA ALA A 85 -26.36 15.34 -18.29
C ALA A 85 -25.61 14.03 -18.01
N PRO A 86 -26.23 12.84 -18.18
CA PRO A 86 -25.56 11.56 -17.99
C PRO A 86 -24.34 11.41 -18.90
N LYS A 87 -23.24 10.85 -18.35
CA LYS A 87 -22.04 10.47 -19.10
C LYS A 87 -22.20 9.06 -19.66
N PRO A 88 -22.31 8.87 -21.00
CA PRO A 88 -22.54 7.55 -21.59
C PRO A 88 -21.44 6.53 -21.27
N GLU A 89 -20.19 6.97 -21.21
CA GLU A 89 -19.03 6.14 -20.89
C GLU A 89 -19.06 5.58 -19.46
N MET A 90 -19.79 6.24 -18.57
CA MET A 90 -19.95 5.82 -17.18
C MET A 90 -21.16 4.89 -16.97
N GLN A 91 -21.94 4.60 -18.03
CA GLN A 91 -23.18 3.83 -17.91
C GLN A 91 -23.00 2.42 -17.31
N PRO A 92 -21.95 1.62 -17.63
CA PRO A 92 -21.75 0.34 -16.98
C PRO A 92 -21.52 0.47 -15.46
N LEU A 93 -20.73 1.47 -15.06
CA LEU A 93 -20.44 1.76 -13.67
C LEU A 93 -21.69 2.27 -12.93
N LYS A 94 -22.45 3.17 -13.56
CA LYS A 94 -23.72 3.67 -13.03
C LYS A 94 -24.73 2.53 -12.83
N THR A 95 -24.81 1.59 -13.77
CA THR A 95 -25.68 0.42 -13.64
C THR A 95 -25.29 -0.43 -12.44
N ALA A 96 -23.99 -0.66 -12.21
CA ALA A 96 -23.50 -1.38 -11.03
C ALA A 96 -23.80 -0.59 -9.74
N TYR A 97 -23.56 0.71 -9.75
CA TYR A 97 -23.90 1.60 -8.65
C TYR A 97 -25.38 1.54 -8.31
N ASP A 98 -26.28 1.69 -9.28
CA ASP A 98 -27.74 1.75 -9.04
C ASP A 98 -28.28 0.44 -8.41
N ARG A 99 -27.72 -0.71 -8.83
CA ARG A 99 -28.16 -2.05 -8.35
C ARG A 99 -27.66 -2.39 -6.95
N ALA A 100 -26.49 -1.87 -6.58
CA ALA A 100 -25.86 -2.19 -5.30
C ALA A 100 -26.66 -1.59 -4.12
N ALA A 101 -26.73 -2.30 -2.99
CA ALA A 101 -27.25 -1.75 -1.74
C ALA A 101 -26.32 -0.63 -1.22
N LYS A 102 -26.88 0.46 -0.69
CA LYS A 102 -26.15 1.65 -0.24
C LYS A 102 -26.10 1.73 1.28
N PHE A 103 -24.94 2.10 1.79
CA PHE A 103 -24.68 2.31 3.22
C PHE A 103 -23.78 3.54 3.39
N SER A 104 -23.99 4.32 4.46
CA SER A 104 -23.01 5.35 4.86
C SER A 104 -21.87 4.76 5.70
N ASP A 105 -22.14 3.66 6.43
CA ASP A 105 -21.21 3.00 7.34
C ASP A 105 -21.01 1.54 6.94
N TYR A 106 -19.77 1.15 6.61
CA TYR A 106 -19.44 -0.21 6.21
C TYR A 106 -19.66 -1.25 7.32
N ARG A 107 -19.66 -0.85 8.60
CA ARG A 107 -19.96 -1.76 9.71
C ARG A 107 -21.39 -2.27 9.60
N ARG A 108 -22.34 -1.36 9.32
CA ARG A 108 -23.74 -1.71 9.05
C ARG A 108 -23.90 -2.53 7.77
N MET A 109 -23.09 -2.24 6.75
CA MET A 109 -23.07 -3.05 5.53
C MET A 109 -22.71 -4.51 5.85
N PHE A 110 -21.62 -4.76 6.57
CA PHE A 110 -21.20 -6.10 6.96
C PHE A 110 -22.20 -6.81 7.89
N ASP A 111 -22.89 -6.06 8.73
CA ASP A 111 -23.91 -6.64 9.61
C ASP A 111 -25.17 -7.05 8.83
N SER A 112 -25.56 -6.30 7.81
CA SER A 112 -26.75 -6.52 7.01
C SER A 112 -26.58 -7.51 5.86
N ARG A 113 -25.38 -7.56 5.22
CA ARG A 113 -25.09 -8.33 4.01
C ARG A 113 -24.14 -9.50 4.35
N LYS A 114 -24.68 -10.72 4.27
CA LYS A 114 -23.91 -11.95 4.51
C LYS A 114 -23.48 -12.65 3.24
N ASP A 115 -23.84 -12.10 2.10
CA ASP A 115 -23.54 -12.59 0.76
C ASP A 115 -22.30 -11.96 0.13
N ILE A 116 -21.56 -11.12 0.84
CA ILE A 116 -20.32 -10.50 0.39
C ILE A 116 -19.20 -11.54 0.42
N ASP A 117 -18.62 -11.84 -0.75
CA ASP A 117 -17.46 -12.73 -0.88
C ASP A 117 -16.14 -11.94 -0.77
N ALA A 118 -16.12 -10.71 -1.28
CA ALA A 118 -14.92 -9.92 -1.46
C ALA A 118 -15.21 -8.41 -1.29
N VAL A 119 -14.23 -7.62 -0.80
CA VAL A 119 -14.41 -6.19 -0.61
C VAL A 119 -13.21 -5.40 -1.11
N VAL A 120 -13.49 -4.33 -1.84
CA VAL A 120 -12.53 -3.27 -2.18
C VAL A 120 -12.63 -2.19 -1.12
N ILE A 121 -11.49 -1.76 -0.57
CA ILE A 121 -11.37 -0.68 0.41
C ILE A 121 -10.55 0.43 -0.23
N ALA A 122 -11.20 1.56 -0.50
CA ALA A 122 -10.62 2.72 -1.19
C ALA A 122 -10.96 4.03 -0.47
N THR A 123 -10.98 3.98 0.83
CA THR A 123 -11.18 5.09 1.76
C THR A 123 -9.92 5.95 1.89
N PRO A 124 -9.92 7.05 2.65
CA PRO A 124 -8.71 7.64 3.18
C PRO A 124 -7.88 6.65 4.02
N ASP A 125 -6.57 6.86 4.09
CA ASP A 125 -5.58 5.91 4.64
C ASP A 125 -5.92 5.44 6.06
N HIS A 126 -6.43 6.36 6.90
CA HIS A 126 -6.74 6.06 8.29
C HIS A 126 -7.86 5.02 8.49
N HIS A 127 -8.68 4.74 7.48
CA HIS A 127 -9.71 3.71 7.53
C HIS A 127 -9.27 2.33 7.06
N HIS A 128 -8.19 2.24 6.28
CA HIS A 128 -7.81 1.01 5.57
C HIS A 128 -7.74 -0.21 6.48
N ALA A 129 -6.97 -0.11 7.56
CA ALA A 129 -6.70 -1.26 8.43
C ALA A 129 -7.94 -1.75 9.18
N VAL A 130 -8.73 -0.84 9.75
CA VAL A 130 -9.93 -1.21 10.53
C VAL A 130 -11.00 -1.83 9.64
N ALA A 131 -11.17 -1.32 8.41
CA ALA A 131 -12.11 -1.89 7.45
C ALA A 131 -11.63 -3.27 6.93
N ALA A 132 -10.32 -3.39 6.63
CA ALA A 132 -9.72 -4.64 6.18
C ALA A 132 -9.82 -5.72 7.27
N LYS A 133 -9.48 -5.40 8.52
CA LYS A 133 -9.62 -6.32 9.64
C LYS A 133 -11.06 -6.81 9.80
N ALA A 134 -12.02 -5.88 9.80
CA ALA A 134 -13.43 -6.22 9.93
C ALA A 134 -13.94 -7.18 8.83
N ALA A 135 -13.42 -7.04 7.59
CA ALA A 135 -13.72 -7.93 6.49
C ALA A 135 -13.03 -9.30 6.67
N MET A 136 -11.72 -9.31 6.95
CA MET A 136 -10.92 -10.53 7.07
C MET A 136 -11.41 -11.44 8.21
N GLU A 137 -11.84 -10.87 9.34
CA GLU A 137 -12.44 -11.61 10.46
C GLU A 137 -13.77 -12.28 10.09
N ARG A 138 -14.45 -11.77 9.06
CA ARG A 138 -15.67 -12.37 8.50
C ARG A 138 -15.41 -13.37 7.37
N GLY A 139 -14.14 -13.63 7.05
CA GLY A 139 -13.75 -14.52 5.95
C GLY A 139 -13.94 -13.90 4.57
N ILE A 140 -14.03 -12.58 4.45
CA ILE A 140 -14.19 -11.83 3.21
C ILE A 140 -12.81 -11.53 2.61
N HIS A 141 -12.60 -11.83 1.32
CA HIS A 141 -11.40 -11.47 0.59
C HIS A 141 -11.24 -9.96 0.49
N VAL A 142 -10.00 -9.44 0.54
CA VAL A 142 -9.78 -7.98 0.61
C VAL A 142 -8.83 -7.49 -0.49
N TYR A 143 -9.23 -6.42 -1.13
CA TYR A 143 -8.39 -5.54 -1.94
C TYR A 143 -8.33 -4.19 -1.24
N VAL A 144 -7.16 -3.76 -0.79
CA VAL A 144 -6.99 -2.50 -0.06
C VAL A 144 -6.18 -1.54 -0.90
N GLN A 145 -6.68 -0.33 -1.10
CA GLN A 145 -5.92 0.71 -1.79
C GLN A 145 -4.61 1.04 -1.06
N LYS A 146 -3.67 1.55 -1.82
CA LYS A 146 -2.40 2.01 -1.29
C LYS A 146 -2.54 3.40 -0.62
N PRO A 147 -1.72 3.66 0.39
CA PRO A 147 -0.86 2.76 1.13
C PRO A 147 -1.69 1.73 1.93
N LEU A 148 -1.11 0.56 2.21
CA LEU A 148 -1.90 -0.53 2.80
C LEU A 148 -2.53 -0.17 4.14
N THR A 149 -1.75 0.47 5.02
CA THR A 149 -2.19 0.86 6.37
C THR A 149 -1.58 2.19 6.79
N TYR A 150 -2.15 2.79 7.81
CA TYR A 150 -1.73 4.06 8.36
C TYR A 150 -0.59 3.93 9.37
N THR A 151 -0.47 2.80 10.09
CA THR A 151 0.61 2.52 11.04
C THR A 151 1.30 1.20 10.77
N VAL A 152 2.53 1.04 11.30
CA VAL A 152 3.30 -0.21 11.25
C VAL A 152 2.54 -1.34 11.95
N ARG A 153 1.96 -1.05 13.12
CA ARG A 153 1.18 -2.02 13.89
C ARG A 153 -0.01 -2.55 13.12
N GLU A 154 -0.74 -1.68 12.44
CA GLU A 154 -1.87 -2.06 11.59
C GLU A 154 -1.44 -3.06 10.50
N GLY A 155 -0.35 -2.75 9.78
CA GLY A 155 0.18 -3.64 8.74
C GLY A 155 0.54 -5.02 9.27
N ARG A 156 1.27 -5.07 10.39
CA ARG A 156 1.65 -6.33 11.04
C ARG A 156 0.44 -7.12 11.52
N THR A 157 -0.58 -6.45 12.04
CA THR A 157 -1.85 -7.09 12.45
C THR A 157 -2.57 -7.73 11.26
N LEU A 158 -2.67 -7.02 10.13
CA LEU A 158 -3.29 -7.56 8.92
C LEU A 158 -2.50 -8.75 8.34
N LEU A 159 -1.17 -8.69 8.37
CA LEU A 159 -0.32 -9.79 7.92
C LEU A 159 -0.52 -11.04 8.78
N GLU A 160 -0.62 -10.87 10.10
CA GLU A 160 -0.88 -11.99 11.01
C GLU A 160 -2.26 -12.60 10.77
N LEU A 161 -3.29 -11.80 10.55
CA LEU A 161 -4.62 -12.27 10.18
C LEU A 161 -4.60 -13.05 8.84
N ALA A 162 -3.87 -12.56 7.84
CA ALA A 162 -3.73 -13.26 6.57
C ALA A 162 -3.02 -14.62 6.73
N ARG A 163 -1.98 -14.69 7.56
CA ARG A 163 -1.26 -15.95 7.88
C ARG A 163 -2.14 -16.97 8.59
N ARG A 164 -2.99 -16.51 9.51
CA ARG A 164 -3.96 -17.38 10.22
C ARG A 164 -5.09 -17.87 9.32
N ASN A 165 -5.38 -17.14 8.26
CA ASN A 165 -6.46 -17.44 7.31
C ASN A 165 -5.91 -17.59 5.88
N PRO A 166 -5.17 -18.68 5.56
CA PRO A 166 -4.49 -18.82 4.26
C PRO A 166 -5.44 -18.97 3.07
N LYS A 167 -6.75 -19.11 3.30
CA LYS A 167 -7.77 -19.10 2.26
C LYS A 167 -8.18 -17.69 1.84
N LEU A 168 -7.84 -16.68 2.64
CA LEU A 168 -8.09 -15.28 2.29
C LEU A 168 -7.13 -14.84 1.19
N VAL A 169 -7.69 -14.36 0.10
CA VAL A 169 -6.92 -13.67 -0.94
C VAL A 169 -6.89 -12.19 -0.60
N THR A 170 -5.69 -11.68 -0.36
CA THR A 170 -5.42 -10.30 0.01
C THR A 170 -4.62 -9.62 -1.10
N GLN A 171 -4.93 -8.38 -1.45
CA GLN A 171 -4.15 -7.59 -2.40
C GLN A 171 -4.10 -6.12 -2.01
N MET A 172 -2.94 -5.49 -2.19
CA MET A 172 -2.81 -4.04 -2.14
C MET A 172 -2.97 -3.43 -3.55
N GLY A 173 -3.51 -2.22 -3.63
CA GLY A 173 -3.78 -1.51 -4.88
C GLY A 173 -2.56 -0.80 -5.50
N ASN A 174 -1.37 -1.42 -5.47
CA ASN A 174 -0.17 -0.94 -6.16
C ASN A 174 -0.05 -1.55 -7.57
N GLN A 175 -0.86 -1.07 -8.49
CA GLN A 175 -1.07 -1.67 -9.83
C GLN A 175 0.24 -1.88 -10.63
N GLY A 176 1.26 -1.05 -10.40
CA GLY A 176 2.59 -1.20 -11.03
C GLY A 176 3.19 -2.58 -10.83
N HIS A 177 2.91 -3.22 -9.68
CA HIS A 177 3.38 -4.57 -9.36
C HIS A 177 2.89 -5.65 -10.34
N SER A 178 1.77 -5.41 -11.03
CA SER A 178 1.25 -6.26 -12.11
C SER A 178 1.81 -5.91 -13.49
N GLY A 179 2.47 -4.76 -13.64
CA GLY A 179 2.96 -4.25 -14.93
C GLY A 179 4.17 -5.03 -15.46
N ASP A 180 4.20 -5.27 -16.77
CA ASP A 180 5.27 -6.02 -17.43
C ASP A 180 6.63 -5.32 -17.34
N ASP A 181 6.66 -4.00 -17.53
CA ASP A 181 7.88 -3.19 -17.40
C ASP A 181 8.48 -3.30 -16.00
N GLY A 182 7.65 -3.14 -14.96
CA GLY A 182 8.09 -3.26 -13.57
C GLY A 182 8.62 -4.66 -13.24
N ARG A 183 7.96 -5.71 -13.75
CA ARG A 183 8.45 -7.11 -13.64
C ARG A 183 9.78 -7.29 -14.34
N ARG A 184 9.95 -6.68 -15.52
CA ARG A 184 11.22 -6.70 -16.22
C ARG A 184 12.33 -5.97 -15.45
N VAL A 185 12.04 -4.84 -14.81
CA VAL A 185 12.99 -4.14 -13.91
C VAL A 185 13.48 -5.08 -12.81
N VAL A 186 12.56 -5.78 -12.14
CA VAL A 186 12.90 -6.75 -11.08
C VAL A 186 13.77 -7.90 -11.61
N GLU A 187 13.43 -8.46 -12.76
CA GLU A 187 14.23 -9.51 -13.43
C GLU A 187 15.64 -9.03 -13.75
N LEU A 188 15.77 -7.84 -14.33
CA LEU A 188 17.06 -7.26 -14.70
C LEU A 188 17.98 -7.05 -13.50
N ILE A 189 17.43 -6.54 -12.41
CA ILE A 189 18.17 -6.32 -11.16
C ILE A 189 18.60 -7.66 -10.55
N ARG A 190 17.67 -8.62 -10.41
CA ARG A 190 17.95 -9.95 -9.85
C ARG A 190 18.90 -10.75 -10.73
N GLY A 191 18.82 -10.58 -12.04
CA GLY A 191 19.71 -11.19 -13.02
C GLY A 191 21.10 -10.53 -13.12
N GLY A 192 21.34 -9.46 -12.34
CA GLY A 192 22.64 -8.79 -12.25
C GLY A 192 23.03 -7.97 -13.48
N ALA A 193 22.08 -7.47 -14.26
CA ALA A 193 22.33 -6.65 -15.45
C ALA A 193 23.21 -5.42 -15.14
N ILE A 194 22.99 -4.79 -13.98
CA ILE A 194 23.78 -3.63 -13.50
C ILE A 194 24.78 -3.99 -12.39
N GLY A 195 24.98 -5.30 -12.14
CA GLY A 195 25.82 -5.78 -11.03
C GLY A 195 25.11 -5.63 -9.67
N ARG A 196 25.89 -5.56 -8.60
CA ARG A 196 25.36 -5.39 -7.25
C ARG A 196 24.89 -3.95 -7.05
N VAL A 197 23.62 -3.77 -6.71
CA VAL A 197 23.04 -2.47 -6.33
C VAL A 197 23.49 -2.09 -4.92
N ARG A 198 24.00 -0.88 -4.75
CA ARG A 198 24.47 -0.32 -3.48
C ARG A 198 23.64 0.88 -3.03
N GLU A 199 23.08 1.58 -3.98
CA GLU A 199 22.36 2.81 -3.75
C GLU A 199 21.12 2.87 -4.64
N VAL A 200 20.02 3.38 -4.09
CA VAL A 200 18.77 3.60 -4.80
C VAL A 200 18.25 4.99 -4.46
N HIS A 201 17.80 5.73 -5.48
CA HIS A 201 17.09 6.98 -5.33
C HIS A 201 15.68 6.85 -5.88
N ALA A 202 14.67 7.24 -5.11
CA ALA A 202 13.29 7.31 -5.53
C ALA A 202 12.76 8.73 -5.29
N TRP A 203 12.09 9.33 -6.25
CA TRP A 203 11.62 10.70 -6.15
C TRP A 203 10.24 10.89 -6.75
N THR A 204 9.54 11.98 -6.33
CA THR A 204 8.24 12.38 -6.86
C THR A 204 8.04 13.89 -6.76
N ASN A 205 7.21 14.45 -7.64
CA ASN A 205 6.80 15.85 -7.61
C ASN A 205 5.66 16.15 -6.60
N ARG A 206 5.19 15.13 -5.86
CA ARG A 206 4.13 15.33 -4.84
C ARG A 206 4.69 16.11 -3.64
N PRO A 207 3.81 16.88 -2.93
CA PRO A 207 2.34 16.84 -2.94
C PRO A 207 1.70 17.67 -4.06
N LEU A 208 0.43 17.33 -4.42
CA LEU A 208 -0.47 18.14 -5.24
C LEU A 208 -1.70 18.61 -4.44
N TRP A 209 -1.64 18.52 -3.13
CA TRP A 209 -2.67 18.90 -2.15
C TRP A 209 -2.06 19.82 -1.11
N PRO A 210 -2.88 20.56 -0.32
CA PRO A 210 -2.39 21.38 0.78
C PRO A 210 -1.54 20.55 1.75
N GLN A 211 -0.30 20.99 1.97
CA GLN A 211 0.68 20.36 2.88
C GLN A 211 1.67 21.45 3.32
N GLY A 212 2.16 21.34 4.55
CA GLY A 212 3.00 22.40 5.15
C GLY A 212 2.20 23.61 5.62
N GLU A 213 0.89 23.48 5.77
CA GLU A 213 -0.03 24.55 6.15
C GLU A 213 -0.63 24.34 7.54
N ALA A 214 -1.03 25.43 8.17
CA ALA A 214 -1.76 25.39 9.42
C ALA A 214 -3.15 24.80 9.24
N ARG A 215 -3.66 24.18 10.30
CA ARG A 215 -5.02 23.63 10.32
C ARG A 215 -6.06 24.72 10.07
N PRO A 216 -6.90 24.59 9.02
CA PRO A 216 -7.94 25.57 8.73
C PRO A 216 -9.07 25.51 9.77
N ALA A 217 -9.76 26.64 9.95
CA ALA A 217 -10.94 26.71 10.79
C ALA A 217 -12.09 25.89 10.19
N ALA A 218 -12.83 25.18 11.06
CA ALA A 218 -13.97 24.39 10.64
C ALA A 218 -15.06 25.23 9.96
N VAL A 219 -15.67 24.66 8.91
CA VAL A 219 -16.82 25.26 8.21
C VAL A 219 -18.00 24.29 8.21
N ALA A 220 -19.17 24.76 7.76
CA ALA A 220 -20.34 23.92 7.63
C ALA A 220 -20.09 22.79 6.62
N LYS A 221 -20.34 21.54 7.03
CA LYS A 221 -20.20 20.37 6.14
C LYS A 221 -21.37 20.28 5.14
N PRO A 222 -21.17 19.65 3.99
CA PRO A 222 -22.29 19.26 3.12
C PRO A 222 -23.32 18.43 3.88
N ALA A 223 -24.60 18.63 3.60
CA ALA A 223 -25.69 17.90 4.27
C ALA A 223 -25.63 16.39 4.02
N SER A 224 -25.11 15.98 2.84
CA SER A 224 -24.95 14.59 2.41
C SER A 224 -23.79 13.86 3.11
N LEU A 225 -22.82 14.60 3.65
CA LEU A 225 -21.61 14.03 4.22
C LEU A 225 -21.83 13.58 5.67
N ASP A 226 -21.60 12.29 5.95
CA ASP A 226 -21.51 11.74 7.31
C ASP A 226 -20.08 11.97 7.84
N TRP A 227 -19.85 13.14 8.43
CA TRP A 227 -18.54 13.54 8.93
C TRP A 227 -18.05 12.69 10.11
N ASP A 228 -18.97 12.20 10.95
CA ASP A 228 -18.60 11.35 12.08
C ASP A 228 -18.05 10.00 11.62
N VAL A 229 -18.68 9.38 10.63
CA VAL A 229 -18.17 8.15 10.00
C VAL A 229 -16.90 8.43 9.17
N TRP A 230 -16.79 9.61 8.55
CA TRP A 230 -15.58 10.00 7.82
C TRP A 230 -14.37 10.14 8.73
N LEU A 231 -14.50 10.79 9.90
CA LEU A 231 -13.45 10.82 10.93
C LEU A 231 -13.08 9.41 11.39
N GLY A 232 -14.07 8.54 11.50
CA GLY A 232 -13.87 7.11 11.75
C GLY A 232 -12.93 6.84 12.92
N PRO A 233 -11.82 6.10 12.67
CA PRO A 233 -10.85 5.73 13.70
C PRO A 233 -9.88 6.86 14.10
N ALA A 234 -9.85 8.00 13.41
CA ALA A 234 -8.95 9.10 13.75
C ALA A 234 -9.31 9.70 15.11
N ALA A 235 -8.37 9.67 16.06
CA ALA A 235 -8.57 10.16 17.43
C ALA A 235 -8.40 11.70 17.50
N VAL A 236 -9.19 12.41 16.68
CA VAL A 236 -9.21 13.88 16.62
C VAL A 236 -10.65 14.40 16.65
N ASP A 237 -10.83 15.60 17.20
CA ASP A 237 -12.08 16.34 17.19
C ASP A 237 -11.96 17.51 16.21
N TRP A 238 -11.80 17.20 14.94
CA TRP A 238 -11.68 18.21 13.89
C TRP A 238 -13.03 18.40 13.19
N GLY A 239 -13.51 19.61 13.12
CA GLY A 239 -14.65 19.97 12.28
C GLY A 239 -14.29 19.82 10.79
N TYR A 240 -15.31 19.80 9.94
CA TYR A 240 -15.15 19.68 8.51
C TYR A 240 -14.47 20.90 7.89
N HIS A 241 -13.58 20.64 6.91
CA HIS A 241 -13.09 21.64 5.97
C HIS A 241 -12.87 20.98 4.59
N PRO A 242 -13.08 21.67 3.44
CA PRO A 242 -12.84 21.09 2.11
C PRO A 242 -11.38 20.71 1.86
N ASP A 243 -10.43 21.27 2.59
CA ASP A 243 -9.03 20.83 2.57
C ASP A 243 -8.80 19.46 3.20
N TYR A 244 -9.80 18.85 3.81
CA TYR A 244 -9.72 17.45 4.28
C TYR A 244 -10.38 16.49 3.31
N ALA A 245 -11.64 16.75 2.93
CA ALA A 245 -12.45 15.85 2.13
C ALA A 245 -12.94 16.56 0.84
N HIS A 246 -13.01 15.85 -0.34
CA HIS A 246 -12.87 14.38 -0.41
C HIS A 246 -11.45 13.94 -0.84
N PHE A 247 -10.56 14.85 -1.27
CA PHE A 247 -9.28 14.50 -1.90
C PHE A 247 -8.05 14.86 -1.05
N ASN A 248 -8.08 16.00 -0.35
CA ASN A 248 -6.89 16.64 0.24
C ASN A 248 -6.44 16.02 1.60
N TRP A 249 -7.19 15.05 2.12
CA TRP A 249 -6.89 14.36 3.40
C TRP A 249 -5.45 13.83 3.48
N ARG A 250 -4.80 13.59 2.34
CA ARG A 250 -3.43 13.05 2.23
C ARG A 250 -2.39 13.91 2.93
N GLY A 251 -2.56 15.22 2.92
CA GLY A 251 -1.64 16.18 3.54
C GLY A 251 -1.77 16.28 5.06
N TRP A 252 -2.82 15.71 5.64
CA TRP A 252 -3.16 15.91 7.05
C TRP A 252 -2.82 14.68 7.88
N VAL A 253 -1.98 14.91 8.92
CA VAL A 253 -1.42 13.83 9.76
C VAL A 253 -2.47 12.87 10.33
N PRO A 254 -3.68 13.26 10.76
CA PRO A 254 -4.66 12.31 11.27
C PRO A 254 -5.30 11.40 10.20
N PHE A 255 -5.22 11.76 8.92
CA PHE A 255 -6.04 11.16 7.86
C PHE A 255 -5.24 10.44 6.79
N GLY A 256 -4.05 10.92 6.47
CA GLY A 256 -3.17 10.37 5.43
C GLY A 256 -1.73 10.23 5.90
N ILE A 257 -0.86 9.73 5.03
CA ILE A 257 0.58 9.59 5.26
C ILE A 257 1.43 10.32 4.21
N GLY A 258 0.91 11.48 3.74
CA GLY A 258 1.66 12.41 2.89
C GLY A 258 2.12 11.85 1.55
N SER A 259 3.09 12.51 0.95
CA SER A 259 3.64 12.14 -0.37
C SER A 259 4.30 10.77 -0.38
N LEU A 260 4.99 10.41 0.70
CA LEU A 260 5.63 9.10 0.81
C LEU A 260 4.60 7.97 0.82
N GLY A 261 3.48 8.13 1.52
CA GLY A 261 2.39 7.16 1.50
C GLY A 261 1.69 7.07 0.14
N ASP A 262 1.41 8.23 -0.47
CA ASP A 262 0.73 8.27 -1.75
C ASP A 262 1.55 7.64 -2.89
N MET A 263 2.84 7.98 -2.99
CA MET A 263 3.69 7.60 -4.12
C MET A 263 4.72 6.52 -3.81
N GLY A 264 5.08 6.32 -2.54
CA GLY A 264 6.06 5.30 -2.16
C GLY A 264 5.63 3.89 -2.59
N ALA A 265 4.34 3.56 -2.47
CA ALA A 265 3.81 2.28 -2.95
C ALA A 265 3.94 2.06 -4.48
N HIS A 266 4.30 3.08 -5.24
CA HIS A 266 4.51 3.01 -6.68
C HIS A 266 5.98 3.12 -7.10
N LEU A 267 6.83 3.63 -6.21
CA LEU A 267 8.25 3.89 -6.48
C LEU A 267 9.16 3.03 -5.61
N VAL A 268 8.90 2.94 -4.29
CA VAL A 268 9.67 2.09 -3.36
C VAL A 268 9.33 0.60 -3.52
N ASP A 269 8.20 0.28 -4.15
CA ASP A 269 7.77 -1.10 -4.43
C ASP A 269 8.86 -1.90 -5.15
N PHE A 270 9.38 -1.37 -6.26
CA PHE A 270 10.34 -2.09 -7.10
C PHE A 270 11.69 -2.32 -6.43
N PRO A 271 12.31 -1.34 -5.73
CA PRO A 271 13.50 -1.58 -4.93
C PRO A 271 13.30 -2.65 -3.86
N VAL A 272 12.22 -2.57 -3.11
CA VAL A 272 11.92 -3.55 -2.05
C VAL A 272 11.70 -4.94 -2.68
N TRP A 273 10.97 -5.03 -3.77
CA TRP A 273 10.71 -6.29 -4.46
C TRP A 273 11.96 -6.88 -5.12
N ALA A 274 12.73 -6.06 -5.85
CA ALA A 274 13.89 -6.54 -6.59
C ALA A 274 15.03 -6.97 -5.68
N LEU A 275 15.29 -6.19 -4.62
CA LEU A 275 16.48 -6.34 -3.79
C LEU A 275 16.21 -7.14 -2.51
N GLU A 276 14.95 -7.30 -2.10
CA GLU A 276 14.56 -8.00 -0.86
C GLU A 276 15.41 -7.58 0.35
N PRO A 277 15.53 -6.26 0.64
CA PRO A 277 16.52 -5.77 1.59
C PRO A 277 16.19 -6.07 3.05
N GLY A 278 14.99 -6.58 3.32
CA GLY A 278 14.46 -6.72 4.67
C GLY A 278 14.00 -5.39 5.26
N SER A 279 13.91 -5.32 6.59
CA SER A 279 13.59 -4.05 7.28
C SER A 279 14.82 -3.13 7.31
N PRO A 280 14.66 -1.81 7.15
CA PRO A 280 15.75 -0.87 7.34
C PRO A 280 16.23 -0.90 8.78
N THR A 281 17.53 -0.84 8.98
CA THR A 281 18.16 -0.82 10.32
C THR A 281 18.28 0.60 10.89
N ARG A 282 18.33 1.61 10.00
CA ARG A 282 18.34 3.03 10.36
C ARG A 282 17.54 3.82 9.33
N VAL A 283 16.75 4.76 9.81
CA VAL A 283 15.99 5.68 8.96
C VAL A 283 16.16 7.11 9.48
N GLU A 284 16.44 8.03 8.56
CA GLU A 284 16.56 9.46 8.84
C GLU A 284 15.75 10.25 7.85
N THR A 285 14.81 11.06 8.33
CA THR A 285 14.03 11.98 7.51
C THR A 285 14.41 13.42 7.85
N ARG A 286 14.82 14.17 6.83
CA ARG A 286 14.99 15.62 6.85
C ARG A 286 13.85 16.25 6.07
N HIS A 287 13.30 17.32 6.59
CA HIS A 287 12.11 17.91 6.00
C HIS A 287 12.15 19.43 6.06
N SER A 288 11.34 20.07 5.20
CA SER A 288 11.12 21.52 5.27
C SER A 288 10.42 21.86 6.59
N ARG A 289 10.90 22.92 7.25
CA ARG A 289 10.28 23.45 8.49
C ARG A 289 9.38 24.64 8.23
N TRP A 290 9.34 25.11 6.99
CA TRP A 290 8.60 26.26 6.54
C TRP A 290 7.41 25.84 5.72
N GLY A 291 6.29 26.43 5.96
CA GLY A 291 5.06 26.24 5.20
C GLY A 291 3.91 26.90 5.94
N GLY A 292 3.05 27.59 5.23
CA GLY A 292 1.75 28.07 5.68
C GLY A 292 1.70 29.10 6.80
N ASP A 293 2.82 29.56 7.35
CA ASP A 293 2.84 30.61 8.35
C ASP A 293 3.54 31.87 7.80
N ASP A 294 2.88 33.01 7.94
CA ASP A 294 3.38 34.33 7.48
C ASP A 294 4.61 34.79 8.22
N ASN A 295 4.97 34.17 9.35
CA ASN A 295 6.06 34.62 10.19
C ASN A 295 7.35 33.81 10.01
N ILE A 296 7.95 33.90 8.82
CA ILE A 296 9.25 33.29 8.49
C ILE A 296 10.41 33.78 9.39
N TRP A 297 10.22 34.90 10.12
CA TRP A 297 11.26 35.52 10.94
C TRP A 297 11.36 34.95 12.35
N ASP A 298 10.33 34.29 12.84
CA ASP A 298 10.32 33.69 14.19
C ASP A 298 11.17 32.41 14.31
N GLY A 299 11.58 31.84 13.21
CA GLY A 299 12.42 30.63 13.20
C GLY A 299 11.79 29.41 13.91
N ARG A 300 10.56 29.52 14.37
CA ARG A 300 9.81 28.44 15.03
C ARG A 300 8.90 27.78 14.05
N PRO A 301 9.01 26.46 13.88
CA PRO A 301 7.95 25.75 13.20
C PRO A 301 6.66 26.00 13.98
N PRO A 302 5.51 26.20 13.31
CA PRO A 302 4.22 26.23 13.98
C PRO A 302 4.09 25.02 14.90
N ALA A 303 3.65 25.22 16.13
CA ALA A 303 3.65 24.20 17.18
C ALA A 303 2.78 22.99 16.83
N ASP A 304 1.80 23.13 15.93
CA ASP A 304 0.96 22.06 15.45
C ASP A 304 0.31 22.47 14.10
N LEU A 305 0.97 22.16 13.00
CA LEU A 305 0.36 22.36 11.69
C LEU A 305 -0.77 21.37 11.43
N GLY A 306 -0.74 20.19 12.04
CA GLY A 306 -1.63 19.09 11.72
C GLY A 306 -1.41 18.51 10.31
N SER A 307 -0.56 19.13 9.49
CA SER A 307 -0.21 18.70 8.13
C SER A 307 1.25 18.27 8.04
N TYR A 308 1.57 17.52 6.97
CA TYR A 308 2.94 17.11 6.67
C TYR A 308 3.77 18.26 6.08
N PRO A 309 5.12 18.21 6.20
CA PRO A 309 6.01 19.18 5.56
C PRO A 309 5.88 19.19 4.04
N LEU A 310 6.17 20.34 3.40
CA LEU A 310 6.13 20.48 1.93
C LEU A 310 7.08 19.55 1.19
N ALA A 311 8.26 19.28 1.78
CA ALA A 311 9.29 18.47 1.15
C ALA A 311 10.04 17.63 2.18
N ASN A 312 10.40 16.42 1.80
CA ASN A 312 11.16 15.50 2.61
C ASN A 312 12.30 14.84 1.81
N ILE A 313 13.39 14.55 2.51
CA ILE A 313 14.42 13.62 2.08
C ILE A 313 14.53 12.55 3.17
N THR A 314 14.21 11.30 2.82
CA THR A 314 14.29 10.18 3.76
C THR A 314 15.34 9.19 3.30
N THR A 315 16.33 8.93 4.15
CA THR A 315 17.38 7.94 3.89
C THR A 315 17.15 6.69 4.73
N TYR A 316 17.08 5.55 4.07
CA TYR A 316 16.97 4.22 4.65
C TYR A 316 18.30 3.49 4.50
N GLN A 317 18.81 2.93 5.58
CA GLN A 317 19.98 2.06 5.59
C GLN A 317 19.55 0.62 5.89
N PHE A 318 19.91 -0.29 5.00
CA PHE A 318 19.64 -1.72 5.14
C PHE A 318 20.97 -2.45 5.38
N GLY A 319 21.40 -2.47 6.64
CA GLY A 319 22.67 -3.07 7.04
C GLY A 319 22.74 -4.57 6.81
N ASN A 320 21.60 -5.24 6.90
CA ASN A 320 21.45 -6.71 6.81
C ASN A 320 20.88 -7.18 5.45
N ALA A 321 20.87 -6.33 4.42
CA ALA A 321 20.37 -6.70 3.11
C ALA A 321 21.15 -7.90 2.54
N LYS A 322 20.45 -8.87 1.95
CA LYS A 322 21.00 -10.12 1.40
C LYS A 322 22.16 -9.89 0.41
N GLY A 323 22.11 -8.81 -0.37
CA GLY A 323 23.17 -8.39 -1.27
C GLY A 323 24.32 -7.62 -0.61
N GLY A 324 24.31 -7.44 0.74
CA GLY A 324 25.18 -6.56 1.52
C GLY A 324 24.59 -5.16 1.69
N PRO A 325 25.26 -4.25 2.41
CA PRO A 325 24.68 -2.94 2.75
C PRO A 325 24.12 -2.19 1.55
N LEU A 326 22.89 -1.66 1.74
CA LEU A 326 22.15 -0.89 0.75
C LEU A 326 21.68 0.42 1.38
N THR A 327 21.80 1.52 0.65
CA THR A 327 21.19 2.80 0.99
C THR A 327 20.09 3.11 -0.01
N MET A 328 18.91 3.47 0.47
CA MET A 328 17.83 3.99 -0.37
C MET A 328 17.44 5.38 0.13
N THR A 329 17.32 6.33 -0.79
CA THR A 329 16.92 7.71 -0.49
C THR A 329 15.66 8.07 -1.25
N TRP A 330 14.66 8.53 -0.53
CA TRP A 330 13.42 9.08 -1.03
C TRP A 330 13.49 10.60 -1.07
N TYR A 331 12.89 11.21 -2.10
CA TYR A 331 12.76 12.65 -2.27
C TYR A 331 11.32 13.00 -2.65
N ASP A 332 10.74 13.99 -2.01
CA ASP A 332 9.44 14.53 -2.40
C ASP A 332 9.43 16.09 -2.35
N GLY A 333 8.28 16.70 -2.60
CA GLY A 333 8.18 18.16 -2.68
C GLY A 333 8.87 18.76 -3.91
N GLY A 334 9.05 17.96 -4.98
CA GLY A 334 9.78 18.38 -6.18
C GLY A 334 11.30 18.31 -6.05
N LEU A 335 11.81 17.84 -4.91
CA LEU A 335 13.24 17.57 -4.77
C LEU A 335 13.62 16.35 -5.61
N MET A 336 14.82 16.39 -6.19
CA MET A 336 15.36 15.31 -7.01
C MET A 336 16.75 14.90 -6.51
N PRO A 337 17.15 13.64 -6.75
CA PRO A 337 18.51 13.21 -6.46
C PRO A 337 19.53 13.96 -7.34
N PRO A 338 20.81 14.06 -6.91
CA PRO A 338 21.87 14.53 -7.77
C PRO A 338 21.99 13.71 -9.05
N THR A 339 22.22 14.37 -10.19
CA THR A 339 22.50 13.64 -11.45
C THR A 339 23.83 12.93 -11.33
N PRO A 340 23.88 11.58 -11.48
CA PRO A 340 25.16 10.86 -11.42
C PRO A 340 26.13 11.35 -12.49
N PRO A 341 27.44 11.52 -12.17
CA PRO A 341 28.42 11.95 -13.17
C PRO A 341 28.52 11.03 -14.40
N ALA A 342 28.25 9.75 -14.22
CA ALA A 342 28.25 8.76 -15.31
C ALA A 342 26.97 8.74 -16.15
N MET A 343 25.96 9.57 -15.81
CA MET A 343 24.73 9.66 -16.60
C MET A 343 24.99 10.40 -17.90
N PRO A 344 24.71 9.79 -19.07
CA PRO A 344 24.90 10.46 -20.35
C PRO A 344 23.93 11.63 -20.49
N THR A 345 24.35 12.68 -21.22
CA THR A 345 23.55 13.88 -21.46
C THR A 345 22.23 13.61 -22.21
N THR A 346 22.12 12.44 -22.84
CA THR A 346 20.90 11.96 -23.51
C THR A 346 19.88 11.33 -22.56
N ALA A 347 20.31 10.88 -21.37
CA ALA A 347 19.43 10.36 -20.34
C ALA A 347 19.00 11.50 -19.40
N ARG A 348 17.72 11.56 -19.08
CA ARG A 348 17.14 12.56 -18.17
C ARG A 348 16.25 11.88 -17.14
N MET A 349 16.37 12.31 -15.89
CA MET A 349 15.46 11.94 -14.83
C MET A 349 14.11 12.66 -15.04
N ASN A 350 13.02 11.89 -15.00
CA ASN A 350 11.68 12.45 -15.13
C ASN A 350 11.32 13.27 -13.86
N PRO A 351 11.03 14.58 -13.96
CA PRO A 351 10.73 15.39 -12.78
C PRO A 351 9.43 14.99 -12.07
N ASP A 352 8.51 14.29 -12.75
CA ASP A 352 7.25 13.84 -12.16
C ASP A 352 7.42 12.66 -11.19
N GLY A 353 8.51 11.92 -11.32
CA GLY A 353 8.84 10.81 -10.44
C GLY A 353 9.58 9.68 -11.14
N GLY A 354 10.39 8.97 -10.40
CA GLY A 354 11.15 7.84 -10.90
C GLY A 354 11.99 7.16 -9.82
N VAL A 355 12.70 6.12 -10.25
CA VAL A 355 13.66 5.39 -9.43
C VAL A 355 14.94 5.19 -10.21
N LEU A 356 16.08 5.42 -9.56
CA LEU A 356 17.42 5.19 -10.08
C LEU A 356 18.15 4.19 -9.18
N TYR A 357 18.63 3.10 -9.78
CA TYR A 357 19.46 2.09 -9.12
C TYR A 357 20.91 2.27 -9.56
N MET A 358 21.82 2.35 -8.59
CA MET A 358 23.24 2.46 -8.81
C MET A 358 23.92 1.13 -8.45
N GLY A 359 24.28 0.41 -9.49
CA GLY A 359 25.03 -0.85 -9.38
C GLY A 359 26.53 -0.66 -9.64
N ASP A 360 27.33 -1.66 -9.27
CA ASP A 360 28.78 -1.63 -9.46
C ASP A 360 29.23 -1.86 -10.92
N ARG A 361 28.30 -2.19 -11.83
CA ARG A 361 28.53 -2.39 -13.26
C ARG A 361 27.60 -1.61 -14.18
N GLY A 362 26.89 -0.63 -13.64
CA GLY A 362 25.97 0.21 -14.40
C GLY A 362 24.78 0.69 -13.56
N MET A 363 23.88 1.38 -14.21
CA MET A 363 22.68 1.92 -13.59
C MET A 363 21.43 1.49 -14.36
N LEU A 364 20.30 1.45 -13.65
CA LEU A 364 18.96 1.29 -14.22
C LEU A 364 18.08 2.39 -13.66
N MET A 365 17.30 3.01 -14.52
CA MET A 365 16.31 4.02 -14.14
C MET A 365 14.97 3.67 -14.74
N HIS A 366 13.87 4.02 -14.04
CA HIS A 366 12.51 3.90 -14.59
C HIS A 366 11.61 5.01 -14.08
N ASP A 367 10.53 5.28 -14.81
CA ASP A 367 9.45 6.18 -14.39
C ASP A 367 8.57 5.52 -13.30
N THR A 368 7.58 6.25 -12.78
CA THR A 368 6.55 5.73 -11.87
C THR A 368 5.93 4.44 -12.42
N TYR A 369 5.60 3.49 -11.55
CA TYR A 369 5.07 2.16 -11.87
C TYR A 369 6.06 1.20 -12.57
N GLY A 370 7.35 1.45 -12.50
CA GLY A 370 8.37 0.65 -13.19
C GLY A 370 8.44 0.86 -14.69
N GLN A 371 7.75 1.87 -15.21
CA GLN A 371 7.60 2.11 -16.64
C GLN A 371 8.88 2.66 -17.29
N LYS A 372 9.03 2.39 -18.58
CA LYS A 372 10.14 2.90 -19.42
C LYS A 372 11.51 2.68 -18.80
N PRO A 373 11.90 1.45 -18.51
CA PRO A 373 13.23 1.19 -17.95
C PRO A 373 14.33 1.62 -18.92
N VAL A 374 15.32 2.35 -18.41
CA VAL A 374 16.51 2.83 -19.13
C VAL A 374 17.74 2.23 -18.48
N LEU A 375 18.58 1.58 -19.28
CA LEU A 375 19.85 1.01 -18.87
C LEU A 375 21.00 1.99 -19.19
N ILE A 376 21.93 2.16 -18.26
CA ILE A 376 23.00 3.14 -18.35
C ILE A 376 24.34 2.51 -17.96
N GLY A 377 25.33 2.63 -18.83
CA GLY A 377 26.69 2.15 -18.60
C GLY A 377 27.16 1.11 -19.64
N ASP A 378 28.48 0.91 -19.72
CA ASP A 378 29.10 0.05 -20.72
C ASP A 378 28.72 -1.42 -20.55
N GLY A 379 28.25 -2.05 -21.61
CA GLY A 379 27.90 -3.47 -21.65
C GLY A 379 26.65 -3.85 -20.83
N VAL A 380 25.91 -2.88 -20.28
CA VAL A 380 24.69 -3.15 -19.52
C VAL A 380 23.61 -3.78 -20.41
N GLU A 381 23.42 -3.28 -21.63
CA GLU A 381 22.48 -3.83 -22.61
C GLU A 381 22.76 -5.31 -22.92
N ALA A 382 24.02 -5.65 -23.14
CA ALA A 382 24.42 -7.04 -23.43
C ALA A 382 24.10 -7.97 -22.22
N ARG A 383 24.39 -7.51 -20.99
CA ARG A 383 24.06 -8.26 -19.78
C ARG A 383 22.55 -8.36 -19.59
N ALA A 384 21.81 -7.30 -19.85
CA ALA A 384 20.35 -7.27 -19.74
C ALA A 384 19.69 -8.21 -20.76
N ALA A 385 20.22 -8.30 -21.98
CA ALA A 385 19.75 -9.24 -23.01
C ALA A 385 19.93 -10.71 -22.58
N ALA A 386 20.92 -11.00 -21.75
CA ALA A 386 21.17 -12.35 -21.24
C ALA A 386 20.25 -12.73 -20.05
N VAL A 387 19.54 -11.77 -19.44
CA VAL A 387 18.63 -12.05 -18.32
C VAL A 387 17.30 -12.60 -18.84
N PRO A 388 16.93 -13.84 -18.48
CA PRO A 388 15.67 -14.43 -18.93
C PRO A 388 14.45 -13.75 -18.30
N VAL A 389 13.33 -13.87 -18.98
CA VAL A 389 11.99 -13.61 -18.38
C VAL A 389 11.70 -14.74 -17.40
N SER A 390 11.50 -14.42 -16.13
CA SER A 390 11.34 -15.42 -15.06
C SER A 390 10.11 -15.22 -14.19
N LEU A 391 9.60 -13.99 -14.10
CA LEU A 391 8.38 -13.69 -13.36
C LEU A 391 7.15 -13.95 -14.23
N PRO A 392 6.10 -14.56 -13.67
CA PRO A 392 4.82 -14.69 -14.38
C PRO A 392 4.34 -13.31 -14.86
N ARG A 393 3.73 -13.24 -16.03
CA ARG A 393 3.04 -12.03 -16.50
C ARG A 393 1.59 -12.10 -16.07
N ILE A 394 1.07 -10.98 -15.56
CA ILE A 394 -0.33 -10.86 -15.15
C ILE A 394 -1.15 -10.52 -16.38
N GLN A 395 -2.28 -11.20 -16.54
CA GLN A 395 -3.18 -10.92 -17.64
C GLN A 395 -3.62 -9.45 -17.60
N ASP A 396 -3.52 -8.75 -18.74
CA ASP A 396 -3.77 -7.33 -18.91
C ASP A 396 -2.80 -6.41 -18.11
N GLY A 397 -1.72 -6.98 -17.57
CA GLY A 397 -0.67 -6.24 -16.89
C GLY A 397 -1.19 -5.34 -15.78
N ARG A 398 -0.75 -4.07 -15.77
CA ARG A 398 -1.18 -3.07 -14.78
C ARG A 398 -2.70 -2.84 -14.79
N ASP A 399 -3.32 -2.85 -15.95
CA ASP A 399 -4.77 -2.63 -16.10
C ASP A 399 -5.61 -3.81 -15.63
N GLY A 400 -5.01 -5.00 -15.54
CA GLY A 400 -5.62 -6.22 -15.03
C GLY A 400 -5.44 -6.47 -13.53
N HIS A 401 -4.89 -5.52 -12.78
CA HIS A 401 -4.53 -5.71 -11.37
C HIS A 401 -5.72 -6.08 -10.48
N GLU A 402 -6.87 -5.41 -10.63
CA GLU A 402 -8.10 -5.75 -9.90
C GLU A 402 -8.65 -7.11 -10.34
N MET A 403 -8.61 -7.41 -11.63
CA MET A 403 -9.07 -8.72 -12.14
C MET A 403 -8.10 -9.85 -11.80
N ASN A 404 -6.80 -9.59 -11.62
CA ASN A 404 -5.86 -10.58 -11.03
C ASN A 404 -6.33 -11.03 -9.64
N TRP A 405 -6.79 -10.09 -8.79
CA TRP A 405 -7.35 -10.44 -7.49
C TRP A 405 -8.59 -11.34 -7.61
N ILE A 406 -9.51 -11.06 -8.53
CA ILE A 406 -10.68 -11.91 -8.78
C ILE A 406 -10.26 -13.30 -9.30
N ARG A 407 -9.31 -13.36 -10.24
CA ARG A 407 -8.78 -14.63 -10.76
C ARG A 407 -8.07 -15.44 -9.68
N ALA A 408 -7.36 -14.76 -8.77
CA ALA A 408 -6.73 -15.40 -7.61
C ALA A 408 -7.76 -15.97 -6.62
N ILE A 409 -8.88 -15.26 -6.37
CA ILE A 409 -9.99 -15.75 -5.53
C ILE A 409 -10.57 -17.06 -6.12
N ARG A 410 -10.63 -17.17 -7.44
CA ARG A 410 -11.09 -18.37 -8.14
C ARG A 410 -10.04 -19.47 -8.27
N GLY A 411 -8.77 -19.15 -7.95
CA GLY A 411 -7.65 -20.07 -8.10
C GLY A 411 -7.15 -20.21 -9.55
N GLU A 412 -7.45 -19.25 -10.41
CA GLU A 412 -7.09 -19.23 -11.83
C GLU A 412 -5.70 -18.60 -12.07
N GLU A 413 -5.26 -17.69 -11.20
CA GLU A 413 -4.00 -16.96 -11.34
C GLU A 413 -3.35 -16.73 -9.97
N ALA A 414 -2.02 -16.65 -9.92
CA ALA A 414 -1.33 -16.25 -8.70
C ALA A 414 -1.57 -14.76 -8.39
N ILE A 415 -1.79 -14.47 -7.12
CA ILE A 415 -1.99 -13.09 -6.65
C ILE A 415 -0.72 -12.25 -6.82
N SER A 416 -0.85 -11.04 -7.34
CA SER A 416 0.28 -10.17 -7.66
C SER A 416 0.90 -9.53 -6.42
N SER A 417 0.11 -8.84 -5.61
CA SER A 417 0.60 -8.05 -4.45
C SER A 417 -0.11 -8.44 -3.15
N PRO A 418 0.10 -9.69 -2.65
CA PRO A 418 -0.50 -10.12 -1.38
C PRO A 418 0.06 -9.33 -0.19
N PHE A 419 -0.61 -9.37 0.95
CA PHE A 419 -0.15 -8.69 2.16
C PHE A 419 1.24 -9.13 2.63
N SER A 420 1.68 -10.34 2.28
CA SER A 420 3.06 -10.79 2.53
C SER A 420 4.13 -9.97 1.77
N VAL A 421 3.75 -9.36 0.65
CA VAL A 421 4.58 -8.44 -0.14
C VAL A 421 4.30 -6.98 0.29
N ALA A 422 3.03 -6.64 0.42
CA ALA A 422 2.59 -5.27 0.67
C ALA A 422 2.98 -4.75 2.06
N VAL A 423 2.97 -5.60 3.11
CA VAL A 423 3.30 -5.16 4.48
C VAL A 423 4.76 -4.75 4.64
N PRO A 424 5.78 -5.51 4.19
CA PRO A 424 7.17 -5.07 4.25
C PRO A 424 7.42 -3.76 3.50
N LEU A 425 6.81 -3.58 2.33
CA LEU A 425 6.86 -2.33 1.58
C LEU A 425 6.24 -1.17 2.38
N ASN A 426 5.03 -1.36 2.89
CA ASN A 426 4.31 -0.36 3.66
C ASN A 426 5.04 0.00 4.96
N GLU A 427 5.61 -0.98 5.66
CA GLU A 427 6.43 -0.77 6.85
C GLU A 427 7.65 0.10 6.56
N THR A 428 8.35 -0.16 5.43
CA THR A 428 9.48 0.67 5.00
C THR A 428 9.07 2.13 4.84
N MET A 429 7.96 2.41 4.12
CA MET A 429 7.46 3.77 3.94
C MET A 429 7.07 4.43 5.27
N LEU A 430 6.34 3.72 6.11
CA LEU A 430 5.87 4.23 7.40
C LEU A 430 7.02 4.58 8.36
N LEU A 431 8.14 3.86 8.32
CA LEU A 431 9.32 4.18 9.12
C LEU A 431 9.94 5.55 8.74
N GLY A 432 9.83 5.96 7.48
CA GLY A 432 10.18 7.33 7.06
C GLY A 432 9.30 8.37 7.75
N MET A 433 7.99 8.12 7.80
CA MET A 433 7.05 9.01 8.49
C MET A 433 7.26 9.01 10.02
N VAL A 434 7.65 7.88 10.59
CA VAL A 434 7.98 7.78 12.02
C VAL A 434 9.24 8.60 12.34
N SER A 435 10.30 8.49 11.52
CA SER A 435 11.52 9.30 11.69
C SER A 435 11.24 10.79 11.56
N MET A 436 10.39 11.19 10.59
CA MET A 436 9.96 12.55 10.43
C MET A 436 9.24 13.08 11.69
N ARG A 437 8.28 12.31 12.23
CA ARG A 437 7.52 12.70 13.43
C ARG A 437 8.36 12.69 14.70
N ALA A 438 9.41 11.86 14.74
CA ALA A 438 10.39 11.85 15.82
C ALA A 438 11.40 13.04 15.71
N ASP A 439 11.44 13.70 14.58
CA ASP A 439 12.39 14.78 14.22
C ASP A 439 13.87 14.39 14.48
N GLN A 440 14.18 13.10 14.30
CA GLN A 440 15.53 12.56 14.48
C GLN A 440 15.69 11.17 13.85
N PRO A 441 16.92 10.72 13.60
CA PRO A 441 17.18 9.40 13.09
C PRO A 441 16.71 8.31 14.06
N ILE A 442 16.06 7.28 13.52
CA ILE A 442 15.62 6.11 14.28
C ILE A 442 16.44 4.87 13.89
N GLU A 443 16.77 4.03 14.87
CA GLU A 443 17.29 2.68 14.67
C GLU A 443 16.17 1.68 14.93
N TYR A 444 15.94 0.78 13.96
CA TYR A 444 14.78 -0.10 13.97
C TYR A 444 15.20 -1.57 13.95
N ASP A 445 14.66 -2.32 14.89
CA ASP A 445 14.72 -3.77 14.89
C ASP A 445 13.46 -4.35 14.24
N GLY A 446 13.58 -4.77 13.00
CA GLY A 446 12.48 -5.35 12.23
C GLY A 446 11.92 -6.64 12.82
N ALA A 447 12.71 -7.41 13.57
CA ALA A 447 12.25 -8.66 14.18
C ALA A 447 11.28 -8.37 15.33
N SER A 448 11.64 -7.48 16.24
CA SER A 448 10.76 -7.08 17.35
C SER A 448 9.74 -6.02 16.97
N GLY A 449 9.95 -5.32 15.85
CA GLY A 449 9.11 -4.20 15.41
C GLY A 449 9.22 -2.98 16.33
N ARG A 450 10.44 -2.68 16.80
CA ARG A 450 10.69 -1.62 17.78
C ARG A 450 11.82 -0.70 17.35
N ILE A 451 11.69 0.56 17.74
CA ILE A 451 12.77 1.55 17.68
C ILE A 451 13.60 1.41 18.94
N THR A 452 14.92 1.29 18.75
CA THR A 452 15.85 0.91 19.81
C THR A 452 16.63 2.09 20.40
N ASN A 453 16.88 3.16 19.63
CA ASN A 453 17.65 4.33 20.07
C ASN A 453 16.78 5.45 20.64
N VAL A 454 15.52 5.58 20.22
CA VAL A 454 14.59 6.64 20.62
C VAL A 454 13.30 6.02 21.13
N ALA A 455 13.25 5.71 22.44
CA ALA A 455 12.13 4.96 23.03
C ALA A 455 10.76 5.63 22.77
N GLU A 456 10.70 6.96 22.84
CA GLU A 456 9.46 7.72 22.64
C GLU A 456 8.91 7.66 21.21
N ALA A 457 9.77 7.43 20.22
CA ALA A 457 9.34 7.31 18.83
C ALA A 457 8.49 6.05 18.58
N ASN A 458 8.54 5.05 19.50
CA ASN A 458 7.69 3.86 19.38
C ASN A 458 6.19 4.17 19.41
N ARG A 459 5.77 5.31 20.00
CA ARG A 459 4.37 5.75 19.97
C ARG A 459 3.85 5.99 18.54
N PHE A 460 4.74 6.32 17.59
CA PHE A 460 4.39 6.58 16.20
C PHE A 460 4.30 5.30 15.33
N LEU A 461 4.71 4.15 15.88
CA LEU A 461 4.51 2.86 15.23
C LEU A 461 3.06 2.35 15.34
N ASP A 462 2.29 2.97 16.21
CA ASP A 462 0.88 2.69 16.48
C ASP A 462 0.11 4.02 16.58
N ARG A 463 -1.18 3.98 16.85
CA ARG A 463 -2.02 5.15 17.14
C ARG A 463 -3.11 4.85 18.16
N GLU A 464 -3.64 5.90 18.74
CA GLU A 464 -4.90 5.85 19.46
C GLU A 464 -6.08 5.80 18.49
N TYR A 465 -7.13 5.11 18.88
CA TYR A 465 -8.36 5.00 18.12
C TYR A 465 -9.47 5.79 18.80
N ARG A 466 -10.27 6.48 18.00
CA ARG A 466 -11.47 7.15 18.50
C ARG A 466 -12.44 6.14 19.12
N LYS A 467 -13.16 6.55 20.19
CA LYS A 467 -14.13 5.68 20.89
C LYS A 467 -15.11 5.03 19.91
N GLY A 468 -15.27 3.72 20.02
CA GLY A 468 -16.12 2.92 19.12
C GLY A 468 -15.41 2.41 17.85
N TRP A 469 -14.12 2.69 17.73
CA TRP A 469 -13.24 2.17 16.68
C TRP A 469 -12.06 1.44 17.31
N ALA A 470 -11.64 0.36 16.72
CA ALA A 470 -10.48 -0.42 17.17
C ALA A 470 -9.89 -1.24 16.02
N LEU A 471 -8.60 -1.51 16.12
CA LEU A 471 -7.92 -2.48 15.26
C LEU A 471 -8.18 -3.89 15.78
#